data_a6ec0404c2b503fba099b57dbfe5b285
#
_entry.id   a6ec0404c2b503fba099b57dbfe5b285
#
_cell.length_a   1.000
_cell.length_b   1.000
_cell.length_c   1.000
_cell.angle_alpha   90.00
_cell.angle_beta   90.00
_cell.angle_gamma   90.00
#
_symmetry.space_group_name_H-M   'P 1'
#
loop_
_entity.id
_entity.type
_entity.pdbx_description
1 polymer ?
#
loop_
_entity_poly.entity_id
_entity_poly.type
_entity_poly.pdbx_seq_one_letter_code
_entity_poly.pdbx_strand_id
1 'polypeptide(L)'
;ARRLKAVTALSLDPKGSRMVTGSMDGSIKYYDFNGMAEDKNAFRSLDPVEGHMVQALSFSTTGGILLAVCSDAHARIYDRDGSAKPIQSTVKGDMYVRDMTHTKGHTQMLTGGMWHPFHQDQWMTCSLDGTLRLWDLNASPVGMDQVLPSVHVLKTLDKRNVCVGGASGKGGGLYPTCCAYSPSDAKKMVGGCSDGSVQLFFEKARYQKPDRILRTAHTAALTDVTFVQEGTQSNLMVTRSLDDTVKVWDCRALSDAKGPVKAFYDIKADNEKAGVCASPDGRFIAAGTPYQKNTPMGEATIQVYDVKTLQHVKRVSFEQRSPIVFKWPAELNQLIVGCRNGDVAMLYNPQLSKKGALHFVGKAPKARAKAQDVEGAPVFNMTDRDDIKKFYATGHGNMFKIRRHEARQAQKTITPARPPPGGEGTAGAQGDGAAFAAAVLKAGAKQLNLNNTRTNLEDSQKALLKYQDKASKDPILVGRAYKNSGEQVLDWSADVSEGDKRMNQA
;
A
#
# COMPACT_ATOMS: atom_id res chain seq x y z
N ALA A 1 -3.77 -21.10 9.82
CA ALA A 1 -3.48 -20.82 8.41
C ALA A 1 -4.22 -19.55 8.01
N ARG A 2 -3.51 -18.45 7.68
CA ARG A 2 -4.13 -17.27 7.06
C ARG A 2 -4.77 -17.72 5.76
N ARG A 3 -6.09 -17.55 5.63
CA ARG A 3 -6.78 -17.78 4.35
C ARG A 3 -6.17 -16.81 3.33
N LEU A 4 -5.63 -17.32 2.26
CA LEU A 4 -5.19 -16.53 1.11
C LEU A 4 -6.41 -15.75 0.60
N LYS A 5 -6.29 -14.41 0.55
CA LYS A 5 -7.36 -13.54 0.06
C LYS A 5 -7.11 -13.16 -1.38
N ALA A 6 -8.17 -12.76 -2.08
CA ALA A 6 -8.14 -12.42 -3.51
C ALA A 6 -7.08 -11.36 -3.85
N VAL A 7 -6.41 -11.55 -4.98
CA VAL A 7 -5.57 -10.51 -5.59
C VAL A 7 -6.47 -9.49 -6.29
N THR A 8 -6.47 -8.25 -5.80
CA THR A 8 -7.34 -7.17 -6.29
C THR A 8 -6.62 -6.20 -7.22
N ALA A 9 -5.31 -6.11 -7.11
CA ALA A 9 -4.50 -5.23 -7.92
C ALA A 9 -3.17 -5.88 -8.32
N LEU A 10 -2.67 -5.55 -9.50
CA LEU A 10 -1.42 -6.06 -10.04
C LEU A 10 -0.76 -5.00 -10.89
N SER A 11 0.54 -4.78 -10.69
CA SER A 11 1.35 -3.87 -11.51
C SER A 11 2.73 -4.45 -11.76
N LEU A 12 3.27 -4.09 -12.92
CA LEU A 12 4.63 -4.47 -13.31
C LEU A 12 5.46 -3.23 -13.58
N ASP A 13 6.74 -3.34 -13.28
CA ASP A 13 7.74 -2.38 -13.69
C ASP A 13 7.81 -2.30 -15.21
N PRO A 14 7.93 -1.11 -15.83
CA PRO A 14 8.10 -0.95 -17.26
C PRO A 14 9.25 -1.77 -17.86
N LYS A 15 10.31 -2.02 -17.10
CA LYS A 15 11.44 -2.89 -17.53
C LYS A 15 11.12 -4.39 -17.40
N GLY A 16 10.00 -4.77 -16.84
CA GLY A 16 9.60 -6.16 -16.63
C GLY A 16 10.48 -6.94 -15.65
N SER A 17 11.19 -6.26 -14.74
CA SER A 17 12.05 -6.90 -13.75
C SER A 17 11.32 -7.17 -12.44
N ARG A 18 10.30 -6.38 -12.09
CA ARG A 18 9.55 -6.47 -10.84
C ARG A 18 8.06 -6.53 -11.06
N MET A 19 7.42 -7.23 -10.17
CA MET A 19 5.96 -7.32 -10.08
C MET A 19 5.51 -6.99 -8.66
N VAL A 20 4.41 -6.28 -8.56
CA VAL A 20 3.78 -5.98 -7.28
C VAL A 20 2.33 -6.43 -7.33
N THR A 21 1.87 -7.09 -6.29
CA THR A 21 0.50 -7.55 -6.15
C THR A 21 -0.13 -6.96 -4.91
N GLY A 22 -1.35 -6.50 -5.03
CA GLY A 22 -2.18 -6.05 -3.93
C GLY A 22 -3.31 -7.02 -3.69
N SER A 23 -3.66 -7.22 -2.44
CA SER A 23 -4.67 -8.17 -2.02
C SER A 23 -5.81 -7.51 -1.27
N MET A 24 -6.92 -8.22 -1.18
CA MET A 24 -8.09 -7.84 -0.39
C MET A 24 -7.81 -7.79 1.13
N ASP A 25 -6.70 -8.38 1.60
CA ASP A 25 -6.28 -8.29 3.00
C ASP A 25 -5.50 -7.01 3.33
N GLY A 26 -5.31 -6.13 2.35
CA GLY A 26 -4.56 -4.89 2.49
C GLY A 26 -3.06 -5.05 2.24
N SER A 27 -2.55 -6.27 2.09
CA SER A 27 -1.14 -6.51 1.89
C SER A 27 -0.70 -6.25 0.44
N ILE A 28 0.46 -5.61 0.31
CA ILE A 28 1.18 -5.44 -0.96
C ILE A 28 2.42 -6.31 -0.92
N LYS A 29 2.60 -7.16 -1.92
CA LYS A 29 3.75 -8.06 -2.03
C LYS A 29 4.58 -7.73 -3.25
N TYR A 30 5.89 -7.64 -3.05
CA TYR A 30 6.88 -7.31 -4.07
C TYR A 30 7.65 -8.54 -4.50
N TYR A 31 7.76 -8.73 -5.81
CA TYR A 31 8.44 -9.86 -6.44
C TYR A 31 9.51 -9.34 -7.40
N ASP A 32 10.69 -9.95 -7.36
CA ASP A 32 11.77 -9.69 -8.30
C ASP A 32 12.01 -10.94 -9.15
N PHE A 33 11.75 -10.84 -10.45
CA PHE A 33 11.91 -11.97 -11.36
C PHE A 33 13.35 -12.46 -11.48
N ASN A 34 14.34 -11.56 -11.34
CA ASN A 34 15.74 -11.93 -11.40
C ASN A 34 16.21 -12.66 -10.14
N GLY A 35 15.74 -12.20 -8.99
CA GLY A 35 16.06 -12.77 -7.67
C GLY A 35 15.21 -13.95 -7.27
N MET A 36 14.10 -14.21 -7.98
CA MET A 36 13.16 -15.27 -7.66
C MET A 36 13.76 -16.64 -8.01
N ALA A 37 13.57 -17.59 -7.10
CA ALA A 37 13.81 -19.01 -7.33
C ALA A 37 12.48 -19.73 -7.56
N GLU A 38 12.50 -21.05 -7.63
CA GLU A 38 11.30 -21.88 -7.82
C GLU A 38 10.25 -21.67 -6.71
N ASP A 39 10.67 -21.27 -5.51
CA ASP A 39 9.79 -20.97 -4.37
C ASP A 39 8.80 -19.82 -4.63
N LYS A 40 9.03 -18.98 -5.64
CA LYS A 40 8.15 -17.86 -6.06
C LYS A 40 7.72 -16.96 -4.89
N ASN A 41 8.56 -16.80 -3.88
CA ASN A 41 8.24 -15.99 -2.71
C ASN A 41 8.45 -14.49 -2.98
N ALA A 42 7.59 -13.67 -2.39
CA ALA A 42 7.80 -12.23 -2.34
C ALA A 42 9.07 -11.91 -1.53
N PHE A 43 9.88 -10.99 -2.02
CA PHE A 43 11.06 -10.52 -1.27
C PHE A 43 10.68 -9.53 -0.18
N ARG A 44 9.52 -8.86 -0.33
CA ARG A 44 8.98 -7.92 0.65
C ARG A 44 7.45 -7.97 0.68
N SER A 45 6.88 -7.79 1.86
CA SER A 45 5.46 -7.56 2.09
C SER A 45 5.30 -6.25 2.86
N LEU A 46 4.30 -5.47 2.48
CA LEU A 46 3.97 -4.19 3.07
C LEU A 46 2.46 -4.14 3.29
N ASP A 47 2.04 -3.63 4.45
CA ASP A 47 0.65 -3.36 4.77
C ASP A 47 0.46 -1.83 4.88
N PRO A 48 0.06 -1.14 3.79
CA PRO A 48 -0.03 0.32 3.74
C PRO A 48 -0.99 0.92 4.75
N VAL A 49 -2.15 0.28 4.91
CA VAL A 49 -3.20 0.68 5.84
C VAL A 49 -3.87 -0.57 6.38
N GLU A 50 -3.85 -0.73 7.67
CA GLU A 50 -4.46 -1.88 8.32
C GLU A 50 -5.99 -1.88 8.10
N GLY A 51 -6.52 -3.03 7.72
CA GLY A 51 -7.96 -3.21 7.49
C GLY A 51 -8.51 -2.67 6.16
N HIS A 52 -7.70 -2.02 5.32
CA HIS A 52 -8.10 -1.48 4.03
C HIS A 52 -7.57 -2.30 2.86
N MET A 53 -8.45 -2.74 1.97
CA MET A 53 -8.04 -3.50 0.79
C MET A 53 -7.31 -2.63 -0.23
N VAL A 54 -6.40 -3.23 -0.99
CA VAL A 54 -5.72 -2.56 -2.09
C VAL A 54 -6.63 -2.52 -3.31
N GLN A 55 -6.97 -1.31 -3.78
CA GLN A 55 -7.87 -1.09 -4.90
C GLN A 55 -7.16 -1.08 -6.26
N ALA A 56 -6.01 -0.41 -6.31
CA ALA A 56 -5.21 -0.30 -7.52
C ALA A 56 -3.73 -0.14 -7.19
N LEU A 57 -2.88 -0.61 -8.09
CA LEU A 57 -1.43 -0.43 -8.08
C LEU A 57 -0.98 0.03 -9.47
N SER A 58 -0.07 0.98 -9.52
CA SER A 58 0.49 1.43 -10.79
C SER A 58 1.93 1.91 -10.60
N PHE A 59 2.87 1.35 -11.35
CA PHE A 59 4.23 1.90 -11.42
C PHE A 59 4.24 3.17 -12.26
N SER A 60 5.18 4.06 -11.95
CA SER A 60 5.49 5.20 -12.81
C SER A 60 6.12 4.73 -14.13
N THR A 61 6.16 5.61 -15.12
CA THR A 61 6.78 5.34 -16.42
C THR A 61 8.25 4.99 -16.34
N THR A 62 8.97 5.49 -15.34
CA THR A 62 10.38 5.17 -15.07
C THR A 62 10.55 3.88 -14.26
N GLY A 63 9.50 3.40 -13.60
CA GLY A 63 9.54 2.25 -12.70
C GLY A 63 10.22 2.54 -11.36
N GLY A 64 10.56 3.81 -11.05
CA GLY A 64 11.23 4.19 -9.81
C GLY A 64 10.28 4.28 -8.61
N ILE A 65 9.02 4.57 -8.84
CA ILE A 65 8.00 4.78 -7.80
C ILE A 65 6.72 4.02 -8.11
N LEU A 66 6.01 3.65 -7.06
CA LEU A 66 4.76 2.89 -7.11
C LEU A 66 3.63 3.69 -6.45
N LEU A 67 2.55 3.87 -7.18
CA LEU A 67 1.27 4.36 -6.64
C LEU A 67 0.52 3.19 -6.01
N ALA A 68 0.16 3.32 -4.76
CA ALA A 68 -0.73 2.41 -4.04
C ALA A 68 -2.01 3.12 -3.65
N VAL A 69 -3.12 2.60 -4.16
CA VAL A 69 -4.47 3.07 -3.86
C VAL A 69 -5.15 2.01 -3.00
N CYS A 70 -5.46 2.39 -1.78
CA CYS A 70 -6.21 1.56 -0.83
C CYS A 70 -7.65 2.08 -0.70
N SER A 71 -8.53 1.32 -0.03
CA SER A 71 -9.89 1.74 0.30
C SER A 71 -9.92 2.85 1.38
N ASP A 72 -9.06 3.83 1.24
CA ASP A 72 -8.89 5.01 2.08
C ASP A 72 -9.00 6.26 1.19
N ALA A 73 -9.11 7.46 1.76
CA ALA A 73 -9.16 8.72 1.02
C ALA A 73 -7.78 9.21 0.55
N HIS A 74 -6.70 8.56 0.99
CA HIS A 74 -5.32 8.91 0.66
C HIS A 74 -4.71 7.91 -0.35
N ALA A 75 -4.21 8.38 -1.47
CA ALA A 75 -3.29 7.61 -2.28
C ALA A 75 -1.86 7.76 -1.72
N ARG A 76 -1.09 6.70 -1.75
CA ARG A 76 0.29 6.65 -1.22
C ARG A 76 1.27 6.29 -2.30
N ILE A 77 2.41 6.95 -2.27
CA ILE A 77 3.50 6.71 -3.21
C ILE A 77 4.64 6.06 -2.45
N TYR A 78 5.08 4.92 -2.95
CA TYR A 78 6.19 4.14 -2.41
C TYR A 78 7.36 4.09 -3.37
N ASP A 79 8.52 3.81 -2.82
CA ASP A 79 9.68 3.46 -3.61
C ASP A 79 9.49 2.12 -4.33
N ARG A 80 10.21 1.92 -5.42
CA ARG A 80 10.26 0.69 -6.21
C ARG A 80 10.48 -0.57 -5.38
N ASP A 81 11.27 -0.45 -4.30
CA ASP A 81 11.64 -1.56 -3.42
C ASP A 81 10.69 -1.75 -2.23
N GLY A 82 9.67 -0.90 -2.12
CA GLY A 82 8.66 -0.97 -1.08
C GLY A 82 9.22 -0.56 0.29
N SER A 83 9.55 0.70 0.49
CA SER A 83 9.91 1.23 1.80
C SER A 83 8.74 1.10 2.79
N ALA A 84 9.03 0.96 4.10
CA ALA A 84 7.99 0.83 5.13
C ALA A 84 7.11 2.09 5.24
N LYS A 85 7.69 3.26 4.95
CA LYS A 85 6.97 4.54 4.92
C LYS A 85 6.75 4.98 3.47
N PRO A 86 5.60 5.58 3.14
CA PRO A 86 5.39 6.18 1.84
C PRO A 86 6.34 7.38 1.66
N ILE A 87 6.81 7.61 0.44
CA ILE A 87 7.60 8.79 0.06
C ILE A 87 6.71 10.01 0.14
N GLN A 88 5.48 9.88 -0.39
CA GLN A 88 4.48 10.93 -0.40
C GLN A 88 3.08 10.35 -0.25
N SER A 89 2.14 11.18 0.21
CA SER A 89 0.72 10.85 0.27
C SER A 89 -0.12 12.03 -0.20
N THR A 90 -1.32 11.74 -0.68
CA THR A 90 -2.26 12.77 -1.12
C THR A 90 -3.06 13.34 0.03
N VAL A 91 -3.51 14.57 -0.09
CA VAL A 91 -4.35 15.25 0.91
C VAL A 91 -5.75 14.59 0.96
N LYS A 92 -6.31 14.48 2.15
CA LYS A 92 -7.74 14.20 2.32
C LYS A 92 -8.54 15.51 2.19
N GLY A 93 -9.60 15.47 1.42
CA GLY A 93 -10.50 16.59 1.26
C GLY A 93 -11.39 16.81 2.48
N ASP A 94 -11.84 18.03 2.65
CA ASP A 94 -12.81 18.37 3.69
C ASP A 94 -14.20 17.85 3.30
N MET A 95 -14.77 17.00 4.15
CA MET A 95 -16.08 16.39 3.91
C MET A 95 -17.26 17.38 4.09
N TYR A 96 -17.04 18.53 4.72
CA TYR A 96 -18.07 19.56 4.92
C TYR A 96 -18.24 20.50 3.72
N VAL A 97 -17.25 20.51 2.81
CA VAL A 97 -17.32 21.31 1.60
C VAL A 97 -18.22 20.63 0.57
N ARG A 98 -19.30 21.28 0.17
CA ARG A 98 -20.27 20.76 -0.80
C ARG A 98 -19.73 20.68 -2.22
N ASP A 99 -18.96 21.69 -2.64
CA ASP A 99 -18.37 21.68 -3.97
C ASP A 99 -17.00 21.04 -3.97
N MET A 100 -16.91 19.88 -4.58
CA MET A 100 -15.68 19.08 -4.67
C MET A 100 -14.52 19.80 -5.38
N THR A 101 -14.79 20.86 -6.15
CA THR A 101 -13.73 21.66 -6.78
C THR A 101 -12.93 22.49 -5.78
N HIS A 102 -13.52 22.84 -4.66
CA HIS A 102 -12.87 23.63 -3.60
C HIS A 102 -12.10 22.75 -2.60
N THR A 103 -12.27 21.44 -2.65
CA THR A 103 -11.49 20.52 -1.81
C THR A 103 -10.16 20.17 -2.48
N LYS A 104 -9.08 20.16 -1.70
CA LYS A 104 -7.73 19.83 -2.21
C LYS A 104 -7.47 18.33 -2.37
N GLY A 105 -8.38 17.47 -1.93
CA GLY A 105 -8.25 16.02 -1.98
C GLY A 105 -9.59 15.31 -2.01
N HIS A 106 -9.56 13.98 -2.15
CA HIS A 106 -10.74 13.15 -2.08
C HIS A 106 -11.34 13.14 -0.67
N THR A 107 -12.66 13.18 -0.60
CA THR A 107 -13.38 13.18 0.69
C THR A 107 -13.80 11.79 1.15
N GLN A 108 -13.90 10.84 0.21
CA GLN A 108 -14.30 9.46 0.45
C GLN A 108 -13.24 8.49 -0.05
N MET A 109 -13.49 7.20 0.16
CA MET A 109 -12.56 6.15 -0.21
C MET A 109 -12.30 6.11 -1.71
N LEU A 110 -11.07 5.78 -2.05
CA LEU A 110 -10.62 5.60 -3.41
C LEU A 110 -11.11 4.25 -3.97
N THR A 111 -11.52 4.25 -5.23
CA THR A 111 -11.97 3.06 -5.96
C THR A 111 -10.95 2.57 -6.98
N GLY A 112 -10.05 3.44 -7.44
CA GLY A 112 -9.01 3.10 -8.40
C GLY A 112 -8.01 4.21 -8.61
N GLY A 113 -6.99 3.93 -9.39
CA GLY A 113 -5.99 4.91 -9.79
C GLY A 113 -4.97 4.34 -10.76
N MET A 114 -4.41 5.21 -11.57
CA MET A 114 -3.46 4.86 -12.60
C MET A 114 -2.42 5.97 -12.78
N TRP A 115 -1.18 5.58 -12.99
CA TRP A 115 -0.11 6.51 -13.37
C TRP A 115 -0.28 7.00 -14.80
N HIS A 116 0.13 8.24 -15.05
CA HIS A 116 0.10 8.80 -16.40
C HIS A 116 1.10 8.06 -17.30
N PRO A 117 0.72 7.65 -18.54
CA PRO A 117 1.57 6.80 -19.37
C PRO A 117 2.85 7.47 -19.90
N PHE A 118 2.91 8.82 -19.94
CA PHE A 118 4.09 9.56 -20.45
C PHE A 118 4.73 10.46 -19.40
N HIS A 119 3.94 11.09 -18.53
CA HIS A 119 4.47 11.95 -17.48
C HIS A 119 4.86 11.12 -16.25
N GLN A 120 6.11 11.24 -15.84
CA GLN A 120 6.64 10.47 -14.71
C GLN A 120 6.13 10.96 -13.35
N ASP A 121 5.59 12.17 -13.29
CA ASP A 121 5.22 12.86 -12.05
C ASP A 121 3.70 12.96 -11.84
N GLN A 122 2.89 12.49 -12.81
CA GLN A 122 1.45 12.67 -12.79
C GLN A 122 0.69 11.35 -12.69
N TRP A 123 -0.42 11.37 -11.98
CA TRP A 123 -1.34 10.23 -11.88
C TRP A 123 -2.77 10.68 -11.70
N MET A 124 -3.69 9.75 -11.88
CA MET A 124 -5.12 9.94 -11.70
C MET A 124 -5.65 8.97 -10.64
N THR A 125 -6.61 9.43 -9.86
CA THR A 125 -7.37 8.60 -8.93
C THR A 125 -8.86 8.83 -9.11
N CYS A 126 -9.66 7.82 -8.77
CA CYS A 126 -11.10 7.91 -8.71
C CYS A 126 -11.61 7.52 -7.32
N SER A 127 -12.74 8.09 -6.91
CA SER A 127 -13.26 7.94 -5.55
C SER A 127 -14.79 7.86 -5.52
N LEU A 128 -15.32 7.32 -4.44
CA LEU A 128 -16.76 7.31 -4.14
C LEU A 128 -17.36 8.73 -4.02
N ASP A 129 -16.53 9.76 -3.90
CA ASP A 129 -16.99 11.17 -3.87
C ASP A 129 -17.53 11.68 -5.22
N GLY A 130 -17.58 10.82 -6.25
CA GLY A 130 -18.10 11.17 -7.58
C GLY A 130 -17.10 11.95 -8.42
N THR A 131 -15.82 11.97 -8.05
CA THR A 131 -14.78 12.70 -8.81
C THR A 131 -13.63 11.80 -9.23
N LEU A 132 -13.00 12.17 -10.36
CA LEU A 132 -11.66 11.77 -10.71
C LEU A 132 -10.74 12.96 -10.42
N ARG A 133 -9.56 12.73 -9.90
CA ARG A 133 -8.58 13.79 -9.60
C ARG A 133 -7.26 13.49 -10.25
N LEU A 134 -6.65 14.57 -10.78
CA LEU A 134 -5.31 14.56 -11.31
C LEU A 134 -4.35 15.14 -10.27
N TRP A 135 -3.23 14.50 -10.12
CA TRP A 135 -2.21 14.81 -9.14
C TRP A 135 -0.87 15.00 -9.83
N ASP A 136 -0.03 15.83 -9.23
CA ASP A 136 1.34 16.07 -9.70
C ASP A 136 2.29 15.98 -8.51
N LEU A 137 3.38 15.23 -8.67
CA LEU A 137 4.41 15.08 -7.64
C LEU A 137 5.12 16.39 -7.33
N ASN A 138 5.21 17.28 -8.32
CA ASN A 138 5.85 18.59 -8.21
C ASN A 138 4.92 19.67 -7.64
N ALA A 139 3.66 19.34 -7.31
CA ALA A 139 2.73 20.28 -6.69
C ALA A 139 3.26 20.69 -5.30
N SER A 140 3.08 21.94 -4.94
CA SER A 140 3.49 22.46 -3.63
C SER A 140 2.76 21.72 -2.50
N PRO A 141 3.47 21.01 -1.61
CA PRO A 141 2.86 20.27 -0.52
C PRO A 141 2.06 21.19 0.42
N VAL A 142 1.05 20.66 1.07
CA VAL A 142 0.16 21.39 1.97
C VAL A 142 0.18 20.77 3.36
N GLY A 143 0.14 21.63 4.39
CA GLY A 143 0.05 21.21 5.79
C GLY A 143 1.39 20.81 6.39
N MET A 144 1.36 20.43 7.66
CA MET A 144 2.56 20.00 8.41
C MET A 144 3.06 18.64 7.92
N ASP A 145 2.17 17.78 7.47
CA ASP A 145 2.49 16.45 6.93
C ASP A 145 2.99 16.47 5.48
N GLN A 146 3.11 17.64 4.88
CA GLN A 146 3.60 17.86 3.52
C GLN A 146 2.92 16.97 2.47
N VAL A 147 1.59 16.85 2.55
CA VAL A 147 0.78 16.05 1.65
C VAL A 147 0.47 16.78 0.34
N LEU A 148 0.35 16.05 -0.76
CA LEU A 148 0.14 16.60 -2.09
C LEU A 148 -1.33 16.97 -2.32
N PRO A 149 -1.63 18.19 -2.79
CA PRO A 149 -2.96 18.60 -3.22
C PRO A 149 -3.27 18.12 -4.63
N SER A 150 -4.55 17.94 -4.96
CA SER A 150 -4.98 17.67 -6.34
C SER A 150 -4.84 18.92 -7.22
N VAL A 151 -4.35 18.72 -8.44
CA VAL A 151 -4.19 19.80 -9.43
C VAL A 151 -5.50 20.07 -10.15
N HIS A 152 -6.17 19.02 -10.60
CA HIS A 152 -7.44 19.12 -11.31
C HIS A 152 -8.48 18.16 -10.73
N VAL A 153 -9.74 18.59 -10.84
CA VAL A 153 -10.91 17.81 -10.41
C VAL A 153 -11.85 17.64 -11.58
N LEU A 154 -12.12 16.40 -11.94
CA LEU A 154 -13.05 16.00 -12.99
C LEU A 154 -14.31 15.45 -12.32
N LYS A 155 -15.44 16.11 -12.50
CA LYS A 155 -16.72 15.70 -11.91
C LYS A 155 -17.45 14.75 -12.82
N THR A 156 -17.97 13.66 -12.27
CA THR A 156 -18.90 12.80 -13.01
C THR A 156 -20.30 13.41 -13.05
N LEU A 157 -21.03 13.14 -14.12
CA LEU A 157 -22.40 13.60 -14.31
C LEU A 157 -23.38 12.45 -14.21
N ASP A 158 -24.43 12.64 -13.43
CA ASP A 158 -25.58 11.74 -13.34
C ASP A 158 -26.43 11.77 -14.65
N LYS A 159 -27.33 10.80 -14.77
CA LYS A 159 -28.33 10.71 -15.87
C LYS A 159 -29.11 12.00 -16.08
N ARG A 160 -29.25 12.81 -15.04
CA ARG A 160 -29.89 14.14 -15.06
C ARG A 160 -28.96 15.29 -15.43
N ASN A 161 -27.72 15.04 -15.85
CA ASN A 161 -26.67 16.05 -16.06
C ASN A 161 -26.31 16.88 -14.83
N VAL A 162 -26.57 16.37 -13.64
CA VAL A 162 -26.18 17.01 -12.39
C VAL A 162 -24.81 16.50 -12.02
N CYS A 163 -23.90 17.40 -11.68
CA CYS A 163 -22.61 17.01 -11.11
C CYS A 163 -22.84 16.33 -9.78
N VAL A 164 -22.42 15.08 -9.68
CA VAL A 164 -22.47 14.33 -8.44
C VAL A 164 -21.21 14.64 -7.67
N GLY A 165 -21.36 15.21 -6.52
CA GLY A 165 -20.26 15.56 -5.65
C GLY A 165 -20.77 16.42 -4.51
N GLY A 166 -20.92 15.83 -3.36
CA GLY A 166 -21.35 16.48 -2.13
C GLY A 166 -21.82 15.45 -1.11
N ALA A 167 -21.64 15.74 0.15
CA ALA A 167 -22.04 14.95 1.31
C ALA A 167 -23.57 14.78 1.42
N SER A 168 -24.25 14.34 0.36
CA SER A 168 -25.61 13.88 0.44
C SER A 168 -25.62 12.44 0.91
N GLY A 169 -25.64 12.25 2.23
CA GLY A 169 -25.64 10.97 2.92
C GLY A 169 -26.90 10.11 2.73
N LYS A 170 -27.57 10.21 1.60
CA LYS A 170 -28.64 9.30 1.18
C LYS A 170 -28.14 8.45 0.03
N GLY A 171 -27.93 7.18 0.30
CA GLY A 171 -27.36 6.16 -0.55
C GLY A 171 -27.72 6.23 -2.03
N GLY A 172 -26.73 5.97 -2.88
CA GLY A 172 -26.90 5.77 -4.31
C GLY A 172 -26.39 6.91 -5.20
N GLY A 173 -25.44 7.73 -4.75
CA GLY A 173 -24.74 8.67 -5.63
C GLY A 173 -23.92 7.95 -6.70
N LEU A 174 -23.89 8.48 -7.90
CA LEU A 174 -23.01 8.02 -8.97
C LEU A 174 -21.55 8.22 -8.57
N TYR A 175 -20.73 7.23 -8.73
CA TYR A 175 -19.29 7.33 -8.49
C TYR A 175 -18.50 6.52 -9.53
N PRO A 176 -17.29 6.96 -9.88
CA PRO A 176 -16.42 6.19 -10.75
C PRO A 176 -15.83 4.99 -9.99
N THR A 177 -15.93 3.81 -10.61
CA THR A 177 -15.41 2.54 -10.09
C THR A 177 -14.02 2.20 -10.61
N CYS A 178 -13.73 2.65 -11.84
CA CYS A 178 -12.46 2.44 -12.51
C CYS A 178 -12.09 3.65 -13.37
N CYS A 179 -10.81 3.79 -13.69
CA CYS A 179 -10.30 4.84 -14.53
C CYS A 179 -9.15 4.35 -15.41
N ALA A 180 -9.02 4.93 -16.59
CA ALA A 180 -7.93 4.63 -17.51
C ALA A 180 -7.49 5.84 -18.31
N TYR A 181 -6.19 5.91 -18.64
CA TYR A 181 -5.63 6.80 -19.64
C TYR A 181 -5.51 6.11 -20.99
N SER A 182 -5.62 6.87 -22.06
CA SER A 182 -5.25 6.40 -23.40
C SER A 182 -3.73 6.18 -23.48
N PRO A 183 -3.28 4.99 -23.84
CA PRO A 183 -1.84 4.69 -23.85
C PRO A 183 -1.09 5.33 -25.03
N SER A 184 -1.78 5.86 -26.06
CA SER A 184 -1.13 6.45 -27.22
C SER A 184 -0.77 7.92 -27.08
N ASP A 185 -1.67 8.70 -26.47
CA ASP A 185 -1.56 10.16 -26.40
C ASP A 185 -1.81 10.71 -24.99
N ALA A 186 -2.31 9.87 -24.07
CA ALA A 186 -2.79 10.22 -22.74
C ALA A 186 -3.79 11.37 -22.63
N LYS A 187 -4.19 11.94 -23.80
CA LYS A 187 -5.13 13.05 -23.86
C LYS A 187 -6.57 12.65 -23.56
N LYS A 188 -6.85 11.35 -23.60
CA LYS A 188 -8.16 10.80 -23.30
C LYS A 188 -8.10 10.12 -21.95
N MET A 189 -8.98 10.51 -21.05
CA MET A 189 -9.18 9.93 -19.74
C MET A 189 -10.61 9.38 -19.66
N VAL A 190 -10.77 8.19 -19.14
CA VAL A 190 -12.08 7.54 -19.01
C VAL A 190 -12.33 7.20 -17.56
N GLY A 191 -13.55 7.46 -17.10
CA GLY A 191 -14.11 6.97 -15.86
C GLY A 191 -15.28 6.04 -16.15
N GLY A 192 -15.21 4.81 -15.66
CA GLY A 192 -16.35 3.90 -15.62
C GLY A 192 -17.10 4.07 -14.32
N CYS A 193 -18.42 4.12 -14.36
CA CYS A 193 -19.25 4.49 -13.23
C CYS A 193 -20.10 3.34 -12.69
N SER A 194 -20.59 3.51 -11.46
CA SER A 194 -21.41 2.52 -10.74
C SER A 194 -22.79 2.28 -11.35
N ASP A 195 -23.30 3.22 -12.16
CA ASP A 195 -24.58 3.10 -12.85
C ASP A 195 -24.47 2.43 -14.25
N GLY A 196 -23.29 1.97 -14.62
CA GLY A 196 -23.01 1.42 -15.93
C GLY A 196 -22.68 2.46 -17.01
N SER A 197 -22.61 3.75 -16.67
CA SER A 197 -22.21 4.81 -17.60
C SER A 197 -20.69 4.88 -17.75
N VAL A 198 -20.25 5.33 -18.93
CA VAL A 198 -18.86 5.62 -19.25
C VAL A 198 -18.71 7.10 -19.57
N GLN A 199 -17.76 7.74 -18.94
CA GLN A 199 -17.53 9.17 -19.09
C GLN A 199 -16.12 9.43 -19.60
N LEU A 200 -16.01 10.11 -20.72
CA LEU A 200 -14.77 10.43 -21.40
C LEU A 200 -14.44 11.92 -21.20
N PHE A 201 -13.23 12.18 -20.80
CA PHE A 201 -12.64 13.49 -20.63
C PHE A 201 -11.45 13.64 -21.57
N PHE A 202 -11.33 14.79 -22.21
CA PHE A 202 -10.13 15.15 -22.98
C PHE A 202 -9.26 16.09 -22.15
N GLU A 203 -7.96 16.00 -22.34
CA GLU A 203 -7.01 16.92 -21.72
C GLU A 203 -7.32 18.37 -22.09
N LYS A 204 -7.47 19.21 -21.08
CA LYS A 204 -7.81 20.64 -21.20
C LYS A 204 -7.13 21.43 -20.09
N ALA A 205 -6.98 22.74 -20.33
CA ALA A 205 -6.52 23.64 -19.27
C ALA A 205 -7.49 23.73 -18.08
N ARG A 206 -8.77 23.46 -18.28
CA ARG A 206 -9.80 23.48 -17.23
C ARG A 206 -10.82 22.38 -17.44
N TYR A 207 -10.96 21.53 -16.45
CA TYR A 207 -11.94 20.44 -16.42
C TYR A 207 -13.18 20.88 -15.64
N GLN A 208 -14.36 20.80 -16.25
CA GLN A 208 -15.62 21.08 -15.57
C GLN A 208 -16.61 19.92 -15.69
N LYS A 209 -16.72 19.35 -16.88
CA LYS A 209 -17.68 18.31 -17.22
C LYS A 209 -17.03 17.32 -18.18
N PRO A 210 -17.52 16.08 -18.22
CA PRO A 210 -17.08 15.11 -19.23
C PRO A 210 -17.43 15.60 -20.64
N ASP A 211 -16.56 15.30 -21.59
CA ASP A 211 -16.74 15.69 -22.98
C ASP A 211 -17.75 14.80 -23.70
N ARG A 212 -17.73 13.51 -23.35
CA ARG A 212 -18.68 12.54 -23.89
C ARG A 212 -19.15 11.62 -22.78
N ILE A 213 -20.41 11.25 -22.82
CA ILE A 213 -21.04 10.37 -21.84
C ILE A 213 -21.80 9.29 -22.58
N LEU A 214 -21.54 8.05 -22.26
CA LEU A 214 -22.38 6.90 -22.60
C LEU A 214 -23.21 6.55 -21.37
N ARG A 215 -24.51 6.84 -21.39
CA ARG A 215 -25.41 6.57 -20.26
C ARG A 215 -25.94 5.15 -20.23
N THR A 216 -26.04 4.55 -21.40
CA THR A 216 -26.59 3.22 -21.61
C THR A 216 -25.51 2.21 -22.00
N ALA A 217 -24.25 2.47 -21.61
CA ALA A 217 -23.16 1.58 -21.96
C ALA A 217 -23.39 0.17 -21.37
N HIS A 218 -23.73 0.09 -20.11
CA HIS A 218 -24.03 -1.15 -19.40
C HIS A 218 -25.24 -1.01 -18.47
N THR A 219 -25.81 -2.14 -18.05
CA THR A 219 -26.96 -2.19 -17.14
C THR A 219 -26.55 -2.27 -15.67
N ALA A 220 -25.32 -2.67 -15.40
CA ALA A 220 -24.76 -2.76 -14.06
C ALA A 220 -23.42 -2.01 -13.96
N ALA A 221 -22.85 -1.93 -12.75
CA ALA A 221 -21.62 -1.22 -12.49
C ALA A 221 -20.46 -1.71 -13.36
N LEU A 222 -19.65 -0.78 -13.85
CA LEU A 222 -18.42 -1.12 -14.54
C LEU A 222 -17.40 -1.67 -13.54
N THR A 223 -16.69 -2.70 -13.95
CA THR A 223 -15.61 -3.29 -13.15
C THR A 223 -14.25 -2.84 -13.63
N ASP A 224 -14.06 -2.71 -14.95
CA ASP A 224 -12.80 -2.29 -15.54
C ASP A 224 -12.98 -1.63 -16.91
N VAL A 225 -12.04 -0.77 -17.26
CA VAL A 225 -11.95 -0.08 -18.55
C VAL A 225 -10.51 -0.11 -19.01
N THR A 226 -10.30 -0.50 -20.27
CA THR A 226 -8.98 -0.46 -20.89
C THR A 226 -9.05 0.06 -22.33
N PHE A 227 -7.99 0.74 -22.76
CA PHE A 227 -7.85 1.10 -24.18
C PHE A 227 -7.09 0.03 -24.92
N VAL A 228 -7.45 -0.15 -26.19
CA VAL A 228 -6.71 -0.99 -27.12
C VAL A 228 -5.74 -0.11 -27.88
N GLN A 229 -4.47 -0.44 -27.80
CA GLN A 229 -3.43 0.27 -28.56
C GLN A 229 -3.27 -0.39 -29.92
N GLU A 230 -3.73 0.26 -30.97
CA GLU A 230 -3.55 -0.17 -32.35
C GLU A 230 -2.50 0.70 -33.02
N GLY A 231 -1.25 0.24 -33.04
CA GLY A 231 -0.11 1.01 -33.51
C GLY A 231 0.09 2.30 -32.69
N THR A 232 0.02 3.46 -33.37
CA THR A 232 0.18 4.78 -32.74
C THR A 232 -1.13 5.38 -32.23
N GLN A 233 -2.27 4.71 -32.42
CA GLN A 233 -3.59 5.23 -32.06
C GLN A 233 -4.32 4.32 -31.08
N SER A 234 -5.02 4.91 -30.11
CA SER A 234 -5.91 4.21 -29.18
C SER A 234 -7.32 4.73 -29.37
N ASN A 235 -7.96 4.25 -30.42
CA ASN A 235 -9.33 4.65 -30.73
C ASN A 235 -10.39 3.69 -30.20
N LEU A 236 -9.99 2.46 -29.89
CA LEU A 236 -10.88 1.46 -29.32
C LEU A 236 -10.72 1.41 -27.81
N MET A 237 -11.84 1.31 -27.14
CA MET A 237 -11.96 1.15 -25.70
C MET A 237 -12.75 -0.11 -25.41
N VAL A 238 -12.32 -0.85 -24.42
CA VAL A 238 -13.01 -2.05 -23.93
C VAL A 238 -13.50 -1.79 -22.52
N THR A 239 -14.76 -2.10 -22.28
CA THR A 239 -15.40 -1.98 -20.97
C THR A 239 -15.90 -3.32 -20.50
N ARG A 240 -15.78 -3.58 -19.21
CA ARG A 240 -16.34 -4.76 -18.55
C ARG A 240 -17.26 -4.32 -17.43
N SER A 241 -18.35 -5.05 -17.23
CA SER A 241 -19.35 -4.77 -16.21
C SER A 241 -19.80 -6.02 -15.47
N LEU A 242 -20.51 -5.81 -14.36
CA LEU A 242 -21.20 -6.85 -13.59
C LEU A 242 -22.48 -7.34 -14.31
N ASP A 243 -22.80 -6.81 -15.50
CA ASP A 243 -23.88 -7.30 -16.36
C ASP A 243 -23.47 -8.51 -17.23
N ASP A 244 -22.36 -9.15 -16.89
CA ASP A 244 -21.80 -10.33 -17.58
C ASP A 244 -21.43 -10.07 -19.05
N THR A 245 -21.19 -8.80 -19.40
CA THR A 245 -20.78 -8.40 -20.75
C THR A 245 -19.43 -7.69 -20.79
N VAL A 246 -18.75 -7.90 -21.92
CA VAL A 246 -17.59 -7.08 -22.33
C VAL A 246 -17.96 -6.40 -23.65
N LYS A 247 -17.83 -5.09 -23.70
CA LYS A 247 -18.18 -4.29 -24.87
C LYS A 247 -17.00 -3.53 -25.41
N VAL A 248 -16.92 -3.42 -26.73
CA VAL A 248 -15.90 -2.67 -27.46
C VAL A 248 -16.52 -1.43 -28.05
N TRP A 249 -15.88 -0.29 -27.86
CA TRP A 249 -16.36 1.04 -28.26
C TRP A 249 -15.33 1.77 -29.12
N ASP A 250 -15.79 2.54 -30.10
CA ASP A 250 -14.94 3.49 -30.83
C ASP A 250 -15.04 4.88 -30.15
N CYS A 251 -13.93 5.35 -29.56
CA CYS A 251 -13.86 6.62 -28.86
C CYS A 251 -14.12 7.84 -29.79
N ARG A 252 -13.91 7.69 -31.10
CA ARG A 252 -14.15 8.77 -32.08
C ARG A 252 -15.64 9.01 -32.31
N ALA A 253 -16.42 7.95 -32.21
CA ALA A 253 -17.86 7.97 -32.50
C ALA A 253 -18.70 7.56 -31.27
N LEU A 254 -18.22 7.88 -30.08
CA LEU A 254 -18.84 7.51 -28.82
C LEU A 254 -20.19 8.23 -28.66
N SER A 255 -21.28 7.49 -28.75
CA SER A 255 -22.65 7.98 -28.63
C SER A 255 -23.58 6.84 -28.25
N ASP A 256 -24.55 7.09 -27.37
CA ASP A 256 -25.60 6.13 -27.02
C ASP A 256 -26.39 5.63 -28.24
N ALA A 257 -26.56 6.50 -29.25
CA ALA A 257 -27.32 6.19 -30.47
C ALA A 257 -26.60 5.16 -31.38
N LYS A 258 -25.27 5.15 -31.40
CA LYS A 258 -24.50 4.22 -32.23
C LYS A 258 -24.29 2.85 -31.59
N GLY A 259 -24.39 2.80 -30.28
CA GLY A 259 -24.12 1.57 -29.53
C GLY A 259 -22.65 1.11 -29.59
N PRO A 260 -22.34 -0.07 -29.02
CA PRO A 260 -21.00 -0.66 -29.07
C PRO A 260 -20.68 -1.22 -30.47
N VAL A 261 -19.41 -1.20 -30.84
CA VAL A 261 -18.90 -1.87 -32.05
C VAL A 261 -19.19 -3.36 -31.96
N LYS A 262 -18.98 -3.95 -30.79
CA LYS A 262 -19.29 -5.34 -30.48
C LYS A 262 -19.56 -5.51 -28.99
N ALA A 263 -20.48 -6.40 -28.67
CA ALA A 263 -20.72 -6.88 -27.32
C ALA A 263 -20.47 -8.39 -27.25
N PHE A 264 -19.75 -8.81 -26.24
CA PHE A 264 -19.53 -10.21 -25.88
C PHE A 264 -20.35 -10.50 -24.64
N TYR A 265 -21.14 -11.55 -24.69
CA TYR A 265 -22.04 -11.98 -23.63
C TYR A 265 -21.49 -13.21 -22.91
N ASP A 266 -22.12 -13.60 -21.81
CA ASP A 266 -21.78 -14.79 -21.02
C ASP A 266 -20.37 -14.77 -20.39
N ILE A 267 -19.81 -13.59 -20.20
CA ILE A 267 -18.54 -13.38 -19.51
C ILE A 267 -18.84 -13.00 -18.05
N LYS A 268 -19.26 -13.99 -17.27
CA LYS A 268 -19.67 -13.77 -15.89
C LYS A 268 -18.65 -12.98 -15.07
N ALA A 269 -19.14 -12.04 -14.26
CA ALA A 269 -18.36 -11.21 -13.37
C ALA A 269 -18.99 -11.23 -11.98
N ASP A 270 -18.37 -11.94 -11.03
CA ASP A 270 -18.81 -12.04 -9.63
C ASP A 270 -17.97 -11.17 -8.67
N ASN A 271 -17.04 -10.39 -9.21
CA ASN A 271 -16.16 -9.53 -8.43
C ASN A 271 -16.14 -8.11 -9.00
N GLU A 272 -16.24 -7.10 -8.13
CA GLU A 272 -16.16 -5.69 -8.49
C GLU A 272 -14.84 -5.30 -9.16
N LYS A 273 -13.79 -6.10 -9.00
CA LYS A 273 -12.47 -5.92 -9.61
C LYS A 273 -12.20 -6.86 -10.78
N ALA A 274 -13.27 -7.44 -11.36
CA ALA A 274 -13.12 -8.28 -12.54
C ALA A 274 -12.53 -7.46 -13.69
N GLY A 275 -11.27 -7.72 -14.04
CA GLY A 275 -10.50 -6.97 -15.01
C GLY A 275 -10.64 -7.47 -16.43
N VAL A 276 -10.30 -6.62 -17.38
CA VAL A 276 -10.10 -6.91 -18.80
C VAL A 276 -8.76 -6.31 -19.23
N CYS A 277 -8.03 -6.97 -20.10
CA CYS A 277 -6.81 -6.40 -20.66
C CYS A 277 -6.75 -6.57 -22.18
N ALA A 278 -6.10 -5.63 -22.82
CA ALA A 278 -5.73 -5.72 -24.22
C ALA A 278 -4.29 -6.24 -24.36
N SER A 279 -4.02 -6.96 -25.46
CA SER A 279 -2.65 -7.34 -25.78
C SER A 279 -1.84 -6.10 -26.17
N PRO A 280 -0.50 -6.13 -26.00
CA PRO A 280 0.36 -5.02 -26.40
C PRO A 280 0.28 -4.68 -27.89
N ASP A 281 0.01 -5.68 -28.72
CA ASP A 281 -0.14 -5.54 -30.17
C ASP A 281 -1.51 -4.95 -30.58
N GLY A 282 -2.41 -4.72 -29.60
CA GLY A 282 -3.78 -4.27 -29.89
C GLY A 282 -4.67 -5.28 -30.60
N ARG A 283 -4.20 -6.53 -30.75
CA ARG A 283 -4.94 -7.56 -31.51
C ARG A 283 -5.92 -8.35 -30.64
N PHE A 284 -5.57 -8.63 -29.41
CA PHE A 284 -6.35 -9.50 -28.55
C PHE A 284 -6.89 -8.80 -27.31
N ILE A 285 -8.03 -9.23 -26.85
CA ILE A 285 -8.65 -8.85 -25.57
C ILE A 285 -8.76 -10.11 -24.74
N ALA A 286 -8.33 -10.07 -23.48
CA ALA A 286 -8.48 -11.17 -22.54
C ALA A 286 -9.40 -10.77 -21.39
N ALA A 287 -10.37 -11.62 -21.09
CA ALA A 287 -11.31 -11.49 -19.98
C ALA A 287 -11.49 -12.82 -19.25
N GLY A 288 -11.63 -12.77 -17.93
CA GLY A 288 -11.77 -13.97 -17.11
C GLY A 288 -13.21 -14.25 -16.70
N THR A 289 -13.59 -15.51 -16.60
CA THR A 289 -14.85 -15.94 -15.99
C THR A 289 -14.56 -16.68 -14.68
N PRO A 290 -15.36 -16.46 -13.63
CA PRO A 290 -15.15 -17.09 -12.35
C PRO A 290 -15.50 -18.58 -12.36
N TYR A 291 -14.95 -19.31 -11.39
CA TYR A 291 -15.32 -20.68 -11.12
C TYR A 291 -16.74 -20.76 -10.53
N GLN A 292 -17.58 -21.60 -11.09
CA GLN A 292 -18.95 -21.83 -10.62
C GLN A 292 -19.15 -23.30 -10.19
N LYS A 293 -19.40 -23.49 -8.90
CA LYS A 293 -19.56 -24.84 -8.31
C LYS A 293 -20.75 -25.64 -8.87
N ASN A 294 -21.77 -24.97 -9.38
CA ASN A 294 -23.08 -25.57 -9.66
C ASN A 294 -23.36 -25.83 -11.14
N THR A 295 -22.39 -25.66 -12.01
CA THR A 295 -22.54 -25.91 -13.44
C THR A 295 -21.65 -27.07 -13.88
N PRO A 296 -22.14 -27.98 -14.77
CA PRO A 296 -21.36 -29.12 -15.25
C PRO A 296 -20.05 -28.74 -15.96
N MET A 297 -19.96 -27.49 -16.45
CA MET A 297 -18.77 -26.88 -17.04
C MET A 297 -18.24 -25.71 -16.18
N GLY A 298 -18.37 -25.82 -14.87
CA GLY A 298 -18.10 -24.73 -13.92
C GLY A 298 -16.65 -24.31 -13.78
N GLU A 299 -15.80 -24.63 -14.72
CA GLU A 299 -14.40 -24.23 -14.71
C GLU A 299 -14.21 -22.73 -14.88
N ALA A 300 -13.32 -22.15 -14.08
CA ALA A 300 -12.85 -20.80 -14.32
C ALA A 300 -12.09 -20.76 -15.64
N THR A 301 -12.37 -19.79 -16.48
CA THR A 301 -11.72 -19.69 -17.78
C THR A 301 -11.24 -18.29 -18.10
N ILE A 302 -10.20 -18.19 -18.93
CA ILE A 302 -9.81 -16.96 -19.59
C ILE A 302 -10.26 -17.08 -21.04
N GLN A 303 -11.04 -16.11 -21.48
CA GLN A 303 -11.52 -16.01 -22.84
C GLN A 303 -10.71 -14.94 -23.57
N VAL A 304 -10.23 -15.30 -24.76
CA VAL A 304 -9.43 -14.40 -25.61
C VAL A 304 -10.20 -14.15 -26.89
N TYR A 305 -10.38 -12.86 -27.21
CA TYR A 305 -11.08 -12.38 -28.40
C TYR A 305 -10.12 -11.61 -29.31
N ASP A 306 -10.29 -11.73 -30.62
CA ASP A 306 -9.57 -10.92 -31.59
C ASP A 306 -10.33 -9.61 -31.82
N VAL A 307 -9.63 -8.48 -31.72
CA VAL A 307 -10.19 -7.13 -31.86
C VAL A 307 -10.61 -6.85 -33.30
N LYS A 308 -9.88 -7.38 -34.30
CA LYS A 308 -10.17 -7.15 -35.74
C LYS A 308 -11.33 -7.97 -36.25
N THR A 309 -11.34 -9.26 -35.95
CA THR A 309 -12.39 -10.16 -36.40
C THR A 309 -13.59 -10.14 -35.47
N LEU A 310 -13.45 -9.61 -34.25
CA LEU A 310 -14.48 -9.58 -33.21
C LEU A 310 -15.03 -10.97 -32.87
N GLN A 311 -14.17 -11.99 -32.97
CA GLN A 311 -14.52 -13.38 -32.69
C GLN A 311 -13.74 -13.94 -31.50
N HIS A 312 -14.32 -14.94 -30.88
CA HIS A 312 -13.64 -15.72 -29.85
C HIS A 312 -12.52 -16.58 -30.50
N VAL A 313 -11.30 -16.44 -29.97
CA VAL A 313 -10.11 -17.16 -30.51
C VAL A 313 -9.74 -18.33 -29.65
N LYS A 314 -9.68 -18.16 -28.34
CA LYS A 314 -9.18 -19.19 -27.44
C LYS A 314 -9.81 -19.11 -26.06
N ARG A 315 -10.08 -20.28 -25.48
CA ARG A 315 -10.48 -20.45 -24.10
C ARG A 315 -9.38 -21.21 -23.35
N VAL A 316 -8.92 -20.65 -22.25
CA VAL A 316 -7.93 -21.28 -21.37
C VAL A 316 -8.61 -21.63 -20.06
N SER A 317 -8.62 -22.92 -19.70
CA SER A 317 -9.18 -23.40 -18.44
C SER A 317 -8.23 -23.14 -17.27
N PHE A 318 -8.79 -22.72 -16.15
CA PHE A 318 -8.05 -22.39 -14.92
C PHE A 318 -8.46 -23.25 -13.72
N GLU A 319 -9.18 -24.33 -13.98
CA GLU A 319 -9.72 -25.23 -12.96
C GLU A 319 -10.50 -24.44 -11.88
N GLN A 320 -10.05 -24.51 -10.63
CA GLN A 320 -10.71 -23.85 -9.48
C GLN A 320 -10.21 -22.42 -9.20
N ARG A 321 -9.35 -21.86 -10.04
CA ARG A 321 -8.75 -20.53 -9.85
C ARG A 321 -9.55 -19.49 -10.61
N SER A 322 -10.40 -18.71 -9.92
CA SER A 322 -11.13 -17.60 -10.56
C SER A 322 -10.20 -16.43 -10.89
N PRO A 323 -9.97 -16.13 -12.18
CA PRO A 323 -9.13 -14.99 -12.58
C PRO A 323 -9.89 -13.69 -12.34
N ILE A 324 -9.21 -12.70 -11.72
CA ILE A 324 -9.78 -11.39 -11.41
C ILE A 324 -9.05 -10.29 -12.17
N VAL A 325 -7.76 -10.14 -11.95
CA VAL A 325 -6.94 -9.03 -12.48
C VAL A 325 -5.99 -9.53 -13.55
N PHE A 326 -5.87 -8.75 -14.61
CA PHE A 326 -5.04 -9.10 -15.77
C PHE A 326 -4.03 -8.00 -16.04
N LYS A 327 -2.81 -8.37 -16.42
CA LYS A 327 -1.81 -7.48 -17.01
C LYS A 327 -1.06 -8.21 -18.11
N TRP A 328 -0.93 -7.52 -19.25
CA TRP A 328 -0.19 -8.03 -20.42
C TRP A 328 0.86 -7.03 -20.85
N PRO A 329 2.02 -7.01 -20.18
CA PRO A 329 3.09 -6.07 -20.49
C PRO A 329 3.78 -6.40 -21.82
N ALA A 330 4.08 -5.37 -22.61
CA ALA A 330 4.75 -5.50 -23.91
C ALA A 330 6.17 -6.09 -23.79
N GLU A 331 6.90 -5.64 -22.76
CA GLU A 331 8.29 -6.04 -22.53
C GLU A 331 8.48 -7.54 -22.25
N LEU A 332 7.49 -8.16 -21.63
CA LEU A 332 7.54 -9.58 -21.28
C LEU A 332 6.84 -10.47 -22.30
N ASN A 333 5.83 -9.94 -22.97
CA ASN A 333 4.88 -10.71 -23.78
C ASN A 333 4.32 -11.95 -23.04
N GLN A 334 3.85 -11.71 -21.81
CA GLN A 334 3.31 -12.71 -20.91
C GLN A 334 2.00 -12.18 -20.35
N LEU A 335 1.00 -13.05 -20.23
CA LEU A 335 -0.26 -12.70 -19.57
C LEU A 335 -0.17 -13.10 -18.09
N ILE A 336 -0.20 -12.10 -17.22
CA ILE A 336 -0.15 -12.28 -15.77
C ILE A 336 -1.54 -12.10 -15.21
N VAL A 337 -1.98 -13.06 -14.39
CA VAL A 337 -3.35 -13.19 -13.92
C VAL A 337 -3.35 -13.31 -12.40
N GLY A 338 -3.99 -12.37 -11.72
CA GLY A 338 -4.28 -12.45 -10.29
C GLY A 338 -5.61 -13.17 -10.06
N CYS A 339 -5.61 -14.15 -9.16
CA CYS A 339 -6.74 -15.02 -8.89
C CYS A 339 -7.43 -14.72 -7.54
N ARG A 340 -8.68 -15.18 -7.40
CA ARG A 340 -9.49 -15.03 -6.18
C ARG A 340 -8.93 -15.78 -4.97
N ASN A 341 -8.22 -16.86 -5.19
CA ASN A 341 -7.60 -17.65 -4.13
C ASN A 341 -6.26 -17.07 -3.62
N GLY A 342 -5.83 -15.90 -4.15
CA GLY A 342 -4.57 -15.25 -3.78
C GLY A 342 -3.36 -15.69 -4.60
N ASP A 343 -3.55 -16.61 -5.56
CA ASP A 343 -2.49 -17.01 -6.47
C ASP A 343 -2.31 -16.02 -7.61
N VAL A 344 -1.09 -15.99 -8.15
CA VAL A 344 -0.78 -15.30 -9.39
C VAL A 344 -0.31 -16.33 -10.40
N ALA A 345 -1.01 -16.42 -11.53
CA ALA A 345 -0.65 -17.29 -12.63
C ALA A 345 0.03 -16.49 -13.76
N MET A 346 1.04 -17.06 -14.38
CA MET A 346 1.73 -16.48 -15.53
C MET A 346 1.60 -17.40 -16.72
N LEU A 347 0.96 -16.92 -17.78
CA LEU A 347 0.88 -17.57 -19.05
C LEU A 347 1.98 -17.03 -19.97
N TYR A 348 2.85 -17.87 -20.44
CA TYR A 348 3.97 -17.47 -21.27
C TYR A 348 4.17 -18.43 -22.45
N ASN A 349 4.77 -17.92 -23.52
CA ASN A 349 5.20 -18.74 -24.65
C ASN A 349 6.73 -18.88 -24.58
N PRO A 350 7.29 -20.09 -24.50
CA PRO A 350 8.73 -20.28 -24.39
C PRO A 350 9.56 -19.64 -25.53
N GLN A 351 8.97 -19.49 -26.72
CA GLN A 351 9.66 -18.97 -27.90
C GLN A 351 9.50 -17.45 -28.04
N LEU A 352 8.35 -16.88 -27.69
CA LEU A 352 8.03 -15.48 -27.93
C LEU A 352 8.15 -14.58 -26.68
N SER A 353 8.03 -15.16 -25.50
CA SER A 353 8.14 -14.41 -24.25
C SER A 353 9.60 -14.04 -23.95
N LYS A 354 9.77 -12.88 -23.34
CA LYS A 354 11.10 -12.37 -22.97
C LYS A 354 11.15 -12.17 -21.45
N LYS A 355 12.26 -12.51 -20.78
CA LYS A 355 12.44 -12.26 -19.35
C LYS A 355 11.31 -12.84 -18.47
N GLY A 356 10.94 -12.16 -17.37
CA GLY A 356 9.81 -12.50 -16.50
C GLY A 356 9.82 -13.95 -16.02
N ALA A 357 8.79 -14.73 -16.36
CA ALA A 357 8.69 -16.13 -15.99
C ALA A 357 9.87 -16.99 -16.41
N LEU A 358 10.50 -16.69 -17.57
CA LEU A 358 11.64 -17.43 -18.07
C LEU A 358 12.89 -17.33 -17.18
N HIS A 359 12.99 -16.29 -16.36
CA HIS A 359 14.12 -16.13 -15.44
C HIS A 359 14.13 -17.12 -14.28
N PHE A 360 12.97 -17.60 -13.84
CA PHE A 360 12.90 -18.52 -12.70
C PHE A 360 12.40 -19.92 -13.06
N VAL A 361 11.81 -20.11 -14.24
CA VAL A 361 11.45 -21.44 -14.73
C VAL A 361 12.70 -22.27 -14.95
N GLY A 362 12.79 -23.44 -14.29
CA GLY A 362 13.95 -24.34 -14.34
C GLY A 362 15.13 -23.97 -13.44
N LYS A 363 15.05 -22.90 -12.65
CA LYS A 363 16.02 -22.67 -11.58
C LYS A 363 15.68 -23.58 -10.39
N ALA A 364 16.66 -24.39 -9.97
CA ALA A 364 16.51 -25.17 -8.73
C ALA A 364 16.12 -24.25 -7.54
N PRO A 365 15.28 -24.73 -6.63
CA PRO A 365 14.95 -23.99 -5.42
C PRO A 365 16.27 -23.66 -4.73
N LYS A 366 16.48 -22.37 -4.40
CA LYS A 366 17.58 -22.01 -3.51
C LYS A 366 17.34 -22.79 -2.23
N ALA A 367 18.25 -23.71 -1.91
CA ALA A 367 18.22 -24.39 -0.66
C ALA A 367 18.13 -23.29 0.42
N ARG A 368 16.93 -23.03 0.93
CA ARG A 368 16.82 -22.43 2.24
C ARG A 368 17.59 -23.39 3.10
N ALA A 369 18.63 -22.88 3.77
CA ALA A 369 19.04 -23.54 4.97
C ALA A 369 17.73 -23.82 5.72
N LYS A 370 17.22 -25.04 5.61
CA LYS A 370 16.13 -25.48 6.45
C LYS A 370 16.60 -25.03 7.83
N ALA A 371 15.86 -24.13 8.49
CA ALA A 371 15.85 -24.18 9.91
C ALA A 371 15.54 -25.65 10.16
N GLN A 372 16.59 -26.42 10.39
CA GLN A 372 16.45 -27.77 10.86
C GLN A 372 15.61 -27.58 12.10
N ASP A 373 14.41 -28.11 12.10
CA ASP A 373 13.74 -28.53 13.33
C ASP A 373 14.69 -29.53 13.96
N VAL A 374 15.70 -29.01 14.62
CA VAL A 374 16.67 -29.75 15.34
C VAL A 374 16.02 -29.93 16.70
N GLU A 375 15.18 -30.97 16.81
CA GLU A 375 15.05 -31.65 18.09
C GLU A 375 16.47 -31.98 18.52
N GLY A 376 17.01 -31.18 19.44
CA GLY A 376 18.38 -31.34 19.93
C GLY A 376 19.39 -30.27 19.47
N ALA A 377 18.98 -29.16 18.88
CA ALA A 377 19.89 -28.03 18.64
C ALA A 377 20.48 -27.57 20.00
N PRO A 378 21.79 -27.45 20.11
CA PRO A 378 22.39 -26.98 21.36
C PRO A 378 21.89 -25.56 21.64
N VAL A 379 21.23 -25.39 22.79
CA VAL A 379 20.78 -24.08 23.25
C VAL A 379 22.01 -23.36 23.78
N PHE A 380 22.45 -22.30 23.04
CA PHE A 380 23.57 -21.47 23.46
C PHE A 380 23.07 -20.31 24.32
N ASN A 381 23.63 -20.18 25.51
CA ASN A 381 23.34 -19.05 26.37
C ASN A 381 24.17 -17.84 25.90
N MET A 382 23.51 -16.84 25.28
CA MET A 382 24.17 -15.66 24.70
C MET A 382 24.76 -14.72 25.76
N THR A 383 24.62 -15.03 27.05
CA THR A 383 25.28 -14.31 28.15
C THR A 383 26.59 -14.93 28.53
N ASP A 384 26.82 -16.20 28.17
CA ASP A 384 28.02 -16.95 28.52
C ASP A 384 29.08 -16.86 27.42
N ARG A 385 30.31 -16.56 27.80
CA ARG A 385 31.44 -16.34 26.87
C ARG A 385 31.82 -17.61 26.10
N ASP A 386 31.75 -18.74 26.74
CA ASP A 386 32.14 -20.01 26.14
C ASP A 386 31.07 -20.57 25.22
N ASP A 387 29.81 -20.33 25.51
CA ASP A 387 28.69 -20.68 24.62
C ASP A 387 28.65 -19.77 23.37
N ILE A 388 29.00 -18.49 23.51
CA ILE A 388 29.19 -17.58 22.36
C ILE A 388 30.31 -18.11 21.45
N LYS A 389 31.43 -18.57 21.99
CA LYS A 389 32.50 -19.14 21.17
C LYS A 389 32.07 -20.41 20.46
N LYS A 390 31.35 -21.33 21.14
CA LYS A 390 30.81 -22.55 20.57
C LYS A 390 29.82 -22.24 19.43
N PHE A 391 28.91 -21.28 19.63
CA PHE A 391 27.95 -20.85 18.63
C PHE A 391 28.64 -20.38 17.32
N TYR A 392 29.69 -19.61 17.43
CA TYR A 392 30.45 -19.15 16.26
C TYR A 392 31.37 -20.23 15.67
N ALA A 393 31.86 -21.15 16.48
CA ALA A 393 32.66 -22.28 16.01
C ALA A 393 31.84 -23.30 15.20
N THR A 394 30.54 -23.41 15.46
CA THR A 394 29.61 -24.26 14.70
C THR A 394 29.16 -23.68 13.38
N GLY A 395 29.71 -22.55 12.91
CA GLY A 395 29.40 -21.93 11.62
C GLY A 395 28.14 -21.09 11.60
N HIS A 396 27.48 -20.90 12.73
CA HIS A 396 26.23 -20.09 12.82
C HIS A 396 26.49 -18.60 12.96
N GLY A 397 27.74 -18.16 12.98
CA GLY A 397 28.09 -16.75 13.13
C GLY A 397 29.42 -16.36 12.47
N ASN A 398 29.70 -15.07 12.40
CA ASN A 398 30.92 -14.54 11.80
C ASN A 398 32.00 -14.29 12.84
N MET A 399 33.15 -14.96 12.71
CA MET A 399 34.31 -14.83 13.60
C MET A 399 34.80 -13.38 13.80
N PHE A 400 34.61 -12.50 12.82
CA PHE A 400 34.94 -11.09 12.98
C PHE A 400 34.11 -10.38 14.06
N LYS A 401 32.89 -10.84 14.32
CA LYS A 401 32.05 -10.30 15.40
C LYS A 401 32.55 -10.68 16.78
N ILE A 402 33.15 -11.90 16.93
CA ILE A 402 33.74 -12.32 18.20
C ILE A 402 34.94 -11.44 18.55
N ARG A 403 35.92 -11.30 17.65
CA ARG A 403 37.10 -10.47 17.86
C ARG A 403 36.73 -9.04 18.21
N ARG A 404 35.70 -8.50 17.58
CA ARG A 404 35.20 -7.15 17.87
C ARG A 404 34.49 -7.06 19.23
N HIS A 405 33.82 -8.11 19.67
CA HIS A 405 33.17 -8.18 20.98
C HIS A 405 34.20 -8.37 22.09
N GLU A 406 35.21 -9.23 21.89
CA GLU A 406 36.33 -9.43 22.84
C GLU A 406 37.17 -8.17 22.99
N ALA A 407 37.48 -7.48 21.89
CA ALA A 407 38.16 -6.17 21.90
C ALA A 407 37.37 -5.12 22.68
N ARG A 408 36.05 -5.09 22.52
CA ARG A 408 35.18 -4.17 23.27
C ARG A 408 35.07 -4.52 24.74
N GLN A 409 35.10 -5.80 25.10
CA GLN A 409 35.15 -6.22 26.50
C GLN A 409 36.50 -5.93 27.15
N ALA A 410 37.62 -6.15 26.44
CA ALA A 410 38.97 -5.80 26.90
C ALA A 410 39.11 -4.28 27.09
N GLN A 411 38.56 -3.48 26.21
CA GLN A 411 38.49 -2.03 26.38
C GLN A 411 37.67 -1.58 27.58
N LYS A 412 36.58 -2.29 27.91
CA LYS A 412 35.76 -1.99 29.11
C LYS A 412 36.47 -2.27 30.42
N THR A 413 37.43 -3.18 30.41
CA THR A 413 38.28 -3.49 31.61
C THR A 413 39.45 -2.53 31.75
N ILE A 414 39.91 -1.92 30.67
CA ILE A 414 41.08 -1.00 30.63
C ILE A 414 40.67 0.46 30.83
N THR A 415 39.47 0.87 30.34
CA THR A 415 38.97 2.20 30.58
C THR A 415 38.41 2.35 31.98
N PRO A 416 38.85 3.33 32.76
CA PRO A 416 38.27 3.58 34.09
C PRO A 416 36.76 3.80 33.95
N ALA A 417 36.01 3.22 34.88
CA ALA A 417 34.58 3.38 34.92
C ALA A 417 34.23 4.87 34.87
N ARG A 418 33.42 5.25 33.91
CA ARG A 418 32.95 6.63 33.77
C ARG A 418 32.37 7.05 35.12
N PRO A 419 32.78 8.21 35.69
CA PRO A 419 32.24 8.67 36.94
C PRO A 419 30.72 8.76 36.84
N PRO A 420 29.96 8.50 37.89
CA PRO A 420 28.51 8.57 37.88
C PRO A 420 28.09 9.99 37.43
N PRO A 421 26.99 10.11 36.66
CA PRO A 421 26.52 11.41 36.19
C PRO A 421 26.24 12.30 37.38
N GLY A 422 26.98 13.43 37.49
CA GLY A 422 26.93 14.38 38.60
C GLY A 422 28.32 14.85 39.07
N GLY A 423 29.42 14.30 38.52
CA GLY A 423 30.76 14.83 38.72
C GLY A 423 30.99 16.12 37.91
N GLU A 424 31.69 17.08 38.50
CA GLU A 424 32.13 18.29 37.79
C GLU A 424 32.94 17.91 36.55
N GLY A 425 32.43 18.22 35.36
CA GLY A 425 33.10 17.91 34.09
C GLY A 425 32.29 17.27 32.99
N THR A 426 31.03 16.89 33.22
CA THR A 426 30.17 16.30 32.19
C THR A 426 29.19 17.24 31.54
N ALA A 427 29.36 18.55 31.65
CA ALA A 427 28.59 19.55 30.94
C ALA A 427 29.00 19.62 29.47
N GLY A 428 28.58 18.62 28.67
CA GLY A 428 28.91 18.57 27.23
C GLY A 428 28.44 17.35 26.48
N ALA A 429 28.00 16.33 27.15
CA ALA A 429 27.44 15.17 26.49
C ALA A 429 25.91 15.31 26.33
N GLN A 430 25.49 16.21 25.48
CA GLN A 430 24.14 16.14 24.86
C GLN A 430 24.13 14.98 23.87
N GLY A 431 23.42 13.95 24.19
CA GLY A 431 23.19 12.85 23.27
C GLY A 431 23.20 11.52 24.00
N ASP A 432 22.11 11.11 24.47
CA ASP A 432 21.61 9.83 24.86
C ASP A 432 20.86 9.88 26.22
N GLY A 433 19.72 10.51 26.19
CA GLY A 433 18.80 10.47 27.33
C GLY A 433 18.44 9.03 27.72
N ALA A 434 18.46 8.11 26.76
CA ALA A 434 18.25 6.68 26.99
C ALA A 434 19.43 6.02 27.71
N ALA A 435 20.68 6.38 27.39
CA ALA A 435 21.87 5.84 28.07
C ALA A 435 21.99 6.39 29.49
N PHE A 436 21.60 7.65 29.69
CA PHE A 436 21.53 8.27 31.00
C PHE A 436 20.45 7.61 31.88
N ALA A 437 19.23 7.45 31.36
CA ALA A 437 18.14 6.78 32.07
C ALA A 437 18.50 5.33 32.41
N ALA A 438 19.14 4.60 31.50
CA ALA A 438 19.59 3.23 31.74
C ALA A 438 20.73 3.16 32.80
N ALA A 439 21.65 4.12 32.81
CA ALA A 439 22.71 4.21 33.80
C ALA A 439 22.16 4.56 35.20
N VAL A 440 21.18 5.46 35.27
CA VAL A 440 20.51 5.85 36.51
C VAL A 440 19.66 4.72 37.06
N LEU A 441 18.89 4.04 36.19
CA LEU A 441 18.11 2.85 36.59
C LEU A 441 19.01 1.71 37.06
N LYS A 442 20.18 1.51 36.46
CA LYS A 442 21.14 0.47 36.83
C LYS A 442 21.87 0.80 38.14
N ALA A 443 22.22 2.05 38.39
CA ALA A 443 22.79 2.51 39.65
C ALA A 443 21.77 2.44 40.80
N GLY A 444 20.54 2.91 40.54
CA GLY A 444 19.44 2.83 41.50
C GLY A 444 19.02 1.40 41.80
N ALA A 445 18.96 0.54 40.81
CA ALA A 445 18.65 -0.89 41.00
C ALA A 445 19.71 -1.64 41.85
N LYS A 446 20.98 -1.26 41.76
CA LYS A 446 22.06 -1.83 42.57
C LYS A 446 21.97 -1.41 44.04
N GLN A 447 21.61 -0.13 44.31
CA GLN A 447 21.44 0.39 45.65
C GLN A 447 20.13 -0.03 46.32
N LEU A 448 19.08 -0.21 45.53
CA LEU A 448 17.73 -0.49 46.00
C LEU A 448 17.38 -1.99 46.00
N ASN A 449 18.28 -2.87 45.55
CA ASN A 449 18.05 -4.30 45.42
C ASN A 449 16.76 -4.67 44.64
N LEU A 450 16.41 -3.86 43.67
CA LEU A 450 15.18 -3.97 42.85
C LEU A 450 15.12 -5.27 42.01
N ASN A 451 16.23 -6.05 41.95
CA ASN A 451 16.23 -7.35 41.30
C ASN A 451 15.38 -8.40 42.01
N ASN A 452 15.01 -8.18 43.29
CA ASN A 452 14.12 -9.07 44.03
C ASN A 452 12.64 -8.74 43.93
N THR A 453 12.26 -7.64 43.30
CA THR A 453 10.85 -7.21 43.20
C THR A 453 10.07 -7.92 42.07
N ARG A 454 10.69 -8.79 41.28
CA ARG A 454 10.00 -9.56 40.22
C ARG A 454 9.06 -10.66 40.75
N THR A 455 9.08 -10.96 42.03
CA THR A 455 8.29 -12.06 42.60
C THR A 455 7.23 -11.62 43.62
N ASN A 456 7.21 -10.36 44.02
CA ASN A 456 6.25 -9.87 45.01
C ASN A 456 5.22 -8.96 44.36
N LEU A 457 3.98 -9.39 44.48
CA LEU A 457 2.74 -8.65 44.15
C LEU A 457 2.54 -7.40 45.08
N GLU A 458 3.61 -6.73 45.51
CA GLU A 458 3.49 -5.46 46.18
C GLU A 458 3.15 -4.35 45.20
N ASP A 459 2.13 -3.60 45.56
CA ASP A 459 1.68 -2.43 44.85
C ASP A 459 2.89 -1.50 44.58
N SER A 460 3.12 -1.16 43.32
CA SER A 460 4.29 -0.37 42.89
C SER A 460 4.39 0.99 43.58
N GLN A 461 3.26 1.56 44.02
CA GLN A 461 3.21 2.77 44.82
C GLN A 461 3.76 2.58 46.22
N LYS A 462 3.42 1.45 46.90
CA LYS A 462 3.94 1.15 48.25
C LYS A 462 5.43 0.88 48.22
N ALA A 463 5.94 0.25 47.16
CA ALA A 463 7.37 -0.01 46.98
C ALA A 463 8.17 1.31 46.81
N LEU A 464 7.62 2.30 46.12
CA LEU A 464 8.22 3.60 45.96
C LEU A 464 8.19 4.46 47.25
N LEU A 465 7.09 4.39 48.02
CA LEU A 465 6.95 5.14 49.26
C LEU A 465 7.95 4.71 50.34
N LYS A 466 8.38 3.44 50.37
CA LYS A 466 9.45 2.95 51.28
C LYS A 466 10.80 3.70 51.13
N TYR A 467 11.01 4.33 49.99
CA TYR A 467 12.27 5.04 49.69
C TYR A 467 12.13 6.56 49.69
N GLN A 468 10.96 7.07 50.02
CA GLN A 468 10.69 8.52 50.03
C GLN A 468 11.66 9.27 50.95
N ASP A 469 11.92 8.76 52.15
CA ASP A 469 12.81 9.39 53.12
C ASP A 469 14.31 9.34 52.69
N LYS A 470 14.69 8.32 51.95
CA LYS A 470 16.05 8.23 51.39
C LYS A 470 16.21 9.15 50.18
N ALA A 471 15.18 9.27 49.33
CA ALA A 471 15.20 10.15 48.18
C ALA A 471 15.18 11.64 48.58
N SER A 472 14.53 11.98 49.68
CA SER A 472 14.55 13.35 50.21
C SER A 472 15.89 13.76 50.82
N LYS A 473 16.61 12.79 51.44
CA LYS A 473 17.93 13.05 52.03
C LYS A 473 19.08 13.11 51.03
N ASP A 474 19.00 12.27 49.98
CA ASP A 474 20.00 12.25 48.90
C ASP A 474 19.35 12.09 47.53
N PRO A 475 18.82 13.15 46.91
CA PRO A 475 18.17 13.12 45.62
C PRO A 475 19.17 12.87 44.49
N ILE A 476 19.41 11.61 44.14
CA ILE A 476 20.32 11.19 43.07
C ILE A 476 19.85 11.68 41.68
N LEU A 477 18.56 11.95 41.54
CA LEU A 477 17.90 12.32 40.29
C LEU A 477 17.78 13.82 40.06
N VAL A 478 17.98 14.64 41.08
CA VAL A 478 17.82 16.10 40.98
C VAL A 478 19.21 16.72 40.82
N GLY A 479 19.48 17.28 39.64
CA GLY A 479 20.73 18.01 39.38
C GLY A 479 20.93 19.20 40.34
N ARG A 480 22.19 19.59 40.59
CA ARG A 480 22.57 20.70 41.52
C ARG A 480 21.82 22.01 41.22
N ALA A 481 21.40 22.25 39.96
CA ALA A 481 20.65 23.44 39.58
C ALA A 481 19.29 23.55 40.29
N TYR A 482 18.70 22.45 40.70
CA TYR A 482 17.41 22.41 41.40
C TYR A 482 17.52 22.30 42.92
N LYS A 483 18.70 22.00 43.43
CA LYS A 483 18.90 21.95 44.90
C LYS A 483 18.82 23.30 45.58
N ASN A 484 19.05 24.40 44.83
CA ASN A 484 19.07 25.77 45.35
C ASN A 484 17.88 26.62 44.92
N SER A 485 16.93 26.08 44.14
CA SER A 485 15.67 26.78 43.87
C SER A 485 14.73 26.56 45.07
N GLY A 486 14.85 27.49 46.03
CA GLY A 486 14.07 27.44 47.27
C GLY A 486 12.58 27.75 47.13
N GLU A 487 12.04 27.93 45.90
CA GLU A 487 10.67 28.16 45.63
C GLU A 487 10.22 27.29 44.48
N GLN A 488 9.08 26.61 44.64
CA GLN A 488 8.42 25.87 43.56
C GLN A 488 7.98 26.85 42.50
N VAL A 489 8.54 26.72 41.26
CA VAL A 489 8.23 27.59 40.11
C VAL A 489 6.79 27.43 39.63
N LEU A 490 6.06 26.42 40.10
CA LEU A 490 4.66 26.14 39.80
C LEU A 490 3.94 25.78 41.09
N ASP A 491 3.47 26.80 41.80
CA ASP A 491 2.53 26.66 42.91
C ASP A 491 1.11 26.79 42.37
N TRP A 492 0.45 25.66 42.11
CA TRP A 492 -0.94 25.60 41.66
C TRP A 492 -1.93 25.95 42.78
N SER A 493 -1.49 26.15 44.02
CA SER A 493 -2.36 26.52 45.15
C SER A 493 -2.78 27.99 45.14
N ALA A 494 -2.10 28.83 44.35
CA ALA A 494 -2.41 30.28 44.28
C ALA A 494 -3.51 30.62 43.26
N ASP A 495 -3.87 29.70 42.35
CA ASP A 495 -4.86 29.95 41.28
C ASP A 495 -6.30 29.52 41.61
N VAL A 496 -6.58 29.14 42.87
CA VAL A 496 -7.96 28.95 43.29
C VAL A 496 -8.58 30.31 43.50
N SER A 497 -9.27 30.81 42.49
CA SER A 497 -9.98 32.07 42.52
C SER A 497 -10.98 32.08 43.69
N GLU A 498 -11.18 33.26 44.33
CA GLU A 498 -12.14 33.44 45.45
C GLU A 498 -13.56 32.99 45.10
N GLY A 499 -13.88 32.75 43.82
CA GLY A 499 -15.15 32.19 43.34
C GLY A 499 -15.38 30.75 43.75
N ASP A 500 -14.33 29.91 43.75
CA ASP A 500 -14.48 28.47 44.06
C ASP A 500 -14.56 28.17 45.56
N LYS A 501 -14.14 29.10 46.40
CA LYS A 501 -14.30 28.98 47.86
C LYS A 501 -15.74 29.14 48.33
N ARG A 502 -16.62 29.75 47.52
CA ARG A 502 -18.05 29.95 47.86
C ARG A 502 -18.91 28.75 47.43
N MET A 503 -18.47 27.91 46.52
CA MET A 503 -19.22 26.70 46.11
C MET A 503 -19.06 25.54 47.08
N ASN A 504 -18.03 25.49 47.89
CA ASN A 504 -17.82 24.40 48.86
C ASN A 504 -18.37 24.70 50.26
N GLN A 505 -19.12 25.80 50.44
CA GLN A 505 -19.80 26.16 51.71
C GLN A 505 -21.32 26.30 51.58
N ALA A 506 -21.93 25.78 50.48
CA ALA A 506 -23.37 25.74 50.32
C ALA A 506 -23.89 24.30 50.25
#